data_7a3e75a6cdd15d85866831f6e3eb7dd9
#
_entry.id   7a3e75a6cdd15d85866831f6e3eb7dd9
#
_cell.length_a   1.000
_cell.length_b   1.000
_cell.length_c   1.000
_cell.angle_alpha   90.00
_cell.angle_beta   90.00
_cell.angle_gamma   90.00
#
_symmetry.space_group_name_H-M   'P 1'
#
loop_
_entity.id
_entity.type
_entity.pdbx_description
1 polymer ?
#
loop_
_entity_poly.entity_id
_entity_poly.type
_entity_poly.pdbx_seq_one_letter_code
_entity_poly.pdbx_strand_id
1 'polypeptide(L)'
;MNKPILSFLIVVAASATASGALAEDLAAGKSSFNKCLPCHAIGEGAKNKVGPELNGIDGRKSGSAPGFNYSDANKNSGITWNEAVFSEYIKDPKAKIPGTKMVFAGIKNEDEAKSLWAYLAQFKADGKK
;
A
#
# COMPACT_ATOMS: atom_id res chain seq x y z
N MET A 1 -67.07 8.39 11.27
CA MET A 1 -65.94 9.15 10.69
C MET A 1 -64.65 8.37 11.00
N ASN A 2 -64.18 7.64 10.00
CA ASN A 2 -62.96 6.83 10.15
C ASN A 2 -61.75 7.67 9.75
N LYS A 3 -60.84 7.91 10.68
CA LYS A 3 -59.54 8.52 10.37
C LYS A 3 -58.58 7.43 9.92
N PRO A 4 -57.92 7.56 8.78
CA PRO A 4 -56.85 6.59 8.44
C PRO A 4 -55.60 6.90 9.29
N ILE A 5 -55.11 5.87 9.92
CA ILE A 5 -53.82 5.86 10.62
C ILE A 5 -52.75 5.74 9.56
N LEU A 6 -52.02 6.82 9.33
CA LEU A 6 -50.88 6.83 8.42
C LEU A 6 -49.70 6.20 9.13
N SER A 7 -49.43 4.91 8.86
CA SER A 7 -48.24 4.23 9.35
C SER A 7 -47.01 4.78 8.60
N PHE A 8 -46.22 5.57 9.30
CA PHE A 8 -44.89 5.95 8.81
C PHE A 8 -43.95 4.74 8.92
N LEU A 9 -43.66 4.11 7.79
CA LEU A 9 -42.57 3.17 7.69
C LEU A 9 -41.26 3.97 7.75
N ILE A 10 -40.58 3.91 8.88
CA ILE A 10 -39.22 4.40 9.00
C ILE A 10 -38.30 3.38 8.30
N VAL A 11 -37.91 3.69 7.08
CA VAL A 11 -36.83 2.95 6.40
C VAL A 11 -35.52 3.39 7.06
N VAL A 12 -35.04 2.59 8.00
CA VAL A 12 -33.66 2.73 8.50
C VAL A 12 -32.75 2.22 7.39
N ALA A 13 -32.26 3.13 6.59
CA ALA A 13 -31.16 2.84 5.67
C ALA A 13 -29.92 2.48 6.54
N ALA A 14 -29.60 1.20 6.63
CA ALA A 14 -28.33 0.75 7.16
C ALA A 14 -27.23 1.23 6.22
N SER A 15 -26.56 2.30 6.60
CA SER A 15 -25.34 2.75 5.94
C SER A 15 -24.27 1.68 6.20
N ALA A 16 -24.16 0.70 5.32
CA ALA A 16 -23.14 -0.33 5.37
C ALA A 16 -21.77 0.33 5.23
N THR A 17 -21.04 0.24 6.27
CA THR A 17 -19.79 0.82 6.65
C THR A 17 -18.65 0.52 5.67
N ALA A 18 -18.40 1.41 4.71
CA ALA A 18 -17.16 1.45 3.93
C ALA A 18 -15.91 1.53 4.84
N SER A 19 -16.06 2.08 6.07
CA SER A 19 -14.99 2.16 7.07
C SER A 19 -14.55 0.80 7.63
N GLY A 20 -15.43 -0.21 7.73
CA GLY A 20 -15.07 -1.55 8.20
C GLY A 20 -14.19 -2.30 7.19
N ALA A 21 -14.53 -2.26 5.90
CA ALA A 21 -13.75 -2.88 4.82
C ALA A 21 -12.36 -2.26 4.71
N LEU A 22 -12.25 -0.93 4.81
CA LEU A 22 -10.96 -0.24 4.80
C LEU A 22 -10.09 -0.62 6.01
N ALA A 23 -10.69 -0.73 7.21
CA ALA A 23 -9.95 -1.15 8.40
C ALA A 23 -9.42 -2.59 8.28
N GLU A 24 -10.18 -3.51 7.68
CA GLU A 24 -9.72 -4.87 7.39
C GLU A 24 -8.58 -4.88 6.38
N ASP A 25 -8.67 -4.10 5.30
CA ASP A 25 -7.62 -3.98 4.29
C ASP A 25 -6.33 -3.41 4.89
N LEU A 26 -6.42 -2.41 5.75
CA LEU A 26 -5.26 -1.83 6.43
C LEU A 26 -4.62 -2.80 7.41
N ALA A 27 -5.41 -3.56 8.17
CA ALA A 27 -4.91 -4.60 9.06
C ALA A 27 -4.24 -5.74 8.29
N ALA A 28 -4.84 -6.19 7.20
CA ALA A 28 -4.28 -7.20 6.30
C ALA A 28 -2.98 -6.70 5.64
N GLY A 29 -2.95 -5.45 5.20
CA GLY A 29 -1.77 -4.82 4.64
C GLY A 29 -0.63 -4.70 5.63
N LYS A 30 -0.92 -4.32 6.86
CA LYS A 30 0.06 -4.29 7.95
C LYS A 30 0.63 -5.68 8.23
N SER A 31 -0.20 -6.69 8.25
CA SER A 31 0.23 -8.08 8.41
C SER A 31 1.12 -8.54 7.26
N SER A 32 0.74 -8.23 6.02
CA SER A 32 1.54 -8.53 4.83
C SER A 32 2.89 -7.81 4.85
N PHE A 33 2.94 -6.59 5.38
CA PHE A 33 4.18 -5.80 5.49
C PHE A 33 5.25 -6.48 6.36
N ASN A 34 4.89 -7.41 7.23
CA ASN A 34 5.86 -8.21 7.97
C ASN A 34 6.85 -8.93 7.06
N LYS A 35 6.46 -9.27 5.83
CA LYS A 35 7.35 -9.85 4.81
C LYS A 35 8.42 -8.87 4.32
N CYS A 36 8.19 -7.58 4.50
CA CYS A 36 9.06 -6.49 4.03
C CYS A 36 10.00 -5.97 5.12
N LEU A 37 9.63 -6.17 6.39
CA LEU A 37 10.37 -5.66 7.56
C LEU A 37 11.84 -6.07 7.64
N PRO A 38 12.26 -7.25 7.19
CA PRO A 38 13.68 -7.58 7.20
C PRO A 38 14.55 -6.60 6.41
N CYS A 39 13.98 -5.95 5.39
CA CYS A 39 14.72 -5.08 4.48
C CYS A 39 14.23 -3.63 4.47
N HIS A 40 12.99 -3.37 4.82
CA HIS A 40 12.38 -2.04 4.72
C HIS A 40 11.84 -1.54 6.05
N ALA A 41 11.72 -0.23 6.17
CA ALA A 41 11.06 0.45 7.28
C ALA A 41 10.03 1.45 6.74
N ILE A 42 9.02 1.75 7.53
CA ILE A 42 7.98 2.73 7.22
C ILE A 42 7.52 3.41 8.52
N GLY A 43 7.02 4.62 8.41
CA GLY A 43 6.55 5.40 9.55
C GLY A 43 7.52 6.48 9.99
N GLU A 44 7.18 7.18 11.07
CA GLU A 44 8.05 8.22 11.64
C GLU A 44 9.39 7.62 12.09
N GLY A 45 10.47 8.29 11.73
CA GLY A 45 11.82 7.85 12.07
C GLY A 45 12.35 6.66 11.25
N ALA A 46 11.61 6.19 10.24
CA ALA A 46 12.05 5.11 9.37
C ALA A 46 13.35 5.48 8.65
N LYS A 47 14.28 4.54 8.63
CA LYS A 47 15.59 4.68 8.00
C LYS A 47 15.80 3.61 6.94
N ASN A 48 16.68 3.91 5.99
CA ASN A 48 17.17 2.90 5.05
C ASN A 48 17.84 1.74 5.79
N LYS A 49 17.61 0.54 5.31
CA LYS A 49 18.19 -0.71 5.82
C LYS A 49 18.83 -1.44 4.63
N VAL A 50 18.56 -2.73 4.48
CA VAL A 50 18.92 -3.50 3.28
C VAL A 50 18.23 -2.93 2.04
N GLY A 51 16.97 -2.50 2.20
CA GLY A 51 16.22 -1.72 1.23
C GLY A 51 15.98 -0.29 1.71
N PRO A 52 15.46 0.58 0.82
CA PRO A 52 15.12 1.95 1.20
C PRO A 52 13.92 2.00 2.14
N GLU A 53 13.81 3.08 2.93
CA GLU A 53 12.57 3.38 3.62
C GLU A 53 11.44 3.64 2.62
N LEU A 54 10.20 3.37 3.01
CA LEU A 54 9.05 3.39 2.10
C LEU A 54 8.06 4.53 2.34
N ASN A 55 8.43 5.54 3.13
CA ASN A 55 7.57 6.69 3.37
C ASN A 55 7.30 7.47 2.07
N GLY A 56 6.06 7.92 1.92
CA GLY A 56 5.64 8.69 0.76
C GLY A 56 5.73 7.91 -0.55
N ILE A 57 5.58 6.59 -0.51
CA ILE A 57 5.74 5.73 -1.69
C ILE A 57 4.74 6.06 -2.80
N ASP A 58 3.50 6.42 -2.45
CA ASP A 58 2.51 6.85 -3.44
C ASP A 58 2.94 8.16 -4.10
N GLY A 59 3.17 8.11 -5.39
CA GLY A 59 3.69 9.24 -6.17
C GLY A 59 5.22 9.41 -6.13
N ARG A 60 5.95 8.55 -5.41
CA ARG A 60 7.41 8.62 -5.33
C ARG A 60 8.06 8.02 -6.58
N LYS A 61 9.08 8.70 -7.09
CA LYS A 61 9.89 8.17 -8.18
C LYS A 61 10.77 7.02 -7.68
N SER A 62 10.81 5.94 -8.43
CA SER A 62 11.72 4.83 -8.15
C SER A 62 13.17 5.29 -8.13
N GLY A 63 13.92 4.78 -7.16
CA GLY A 63 15.33 5.14 -7.02
C GLY A 63 15.59 6.50 -6.35
N SER A 64 14.63 7.08 -5.64
CA SER A 64 14.72 8.46 -5.14
C SER A 64 14.82 8.62 -3.62
N ALA A 65 14.76 7.55 -2.83
CA ALA A 65 14.93 7.69 -1.38
C ALA A 65 16.32 8.25 -1.04
N PRO A 66 16.39 9.32 -0.24
CA PRO A 66 17.67 9.94 0.10
C PRO A 66 18.64 8.97 0.77
N GLY A 67 19.90 8.98 0.34
CA GLY A 67 20.97 8.23 0.98
C GLY A 67 20.97 6.72 0.71
N PHE A 68 20.00 6.18 -0.04
CA PHE A 68 20.00 4.77 -0.40
C PHE A 68 20.78 4.51 -1.69
N ASN A 69 21.61 3.46 -1.67
CA ASN A 69 22.38 3.04 -2.85
C ASN A 69 21.58 2.06 -3.69
N TYR A 70 20.79 2.59 -4.63
CA TYR A 70 20.00 1.79 -5.56
C TYR A 70 20.85 1.10 -6.62
N SER A 71 20.31 0.02 -7.22
CA SER A 71 20.80 -0.48 -8.49
C SER A 71 20.58 0.56 -9.61
N ASP A 72 21.41 0.50 -10.65
CA ASP A 72 21.19 1.35 -11.83
C ASP A 72 19.84 1.03 -12.49
N ALA A 73 19.41 -0.21 -12.47
CA ALA A 73 18.11 -0.63 -12.96
C ALA A 73 16.96 0.11 -12.26
N ASN A 74 17.01 0.25 -10.93
CA ASN A 74 16.00 1.01 -10.19
C ASN A 74 16.05 2.50 -10.48
N LYS A 75 17.25 3.09 -10.49
CA LYS A 75 17.43 4.51 -10.80
C LYS A 75 16.90 4.89 -12.18
N ASN A 76 17.11 4.00 -13.15
CA ASN A 76 16.80 4.23 -14.57
C ASN A 76 15.44 3.64 -14.99
N SER A 77 14.67 3.05 -14.08
CA SER A 77 13.41 2.38 -14.40
C SER A 77 12.34 3.33 -14.95
N GLY A 78 12.40 4.63 -14.60
CA GLY A 78 11.39 5.61 -15.00
C GLY A 78 10.06 5.46 -14.28
N ILE A 79 9.98 4.57 -13.29
CA ILE A 79 8.75 4.26 -12.56
C ILE A 79 8.45 5.38 -11.56
N THR A 80 7.20 5.82 -11.54
CA THR A 80 6.57 6.54 -10.43
C THR A 80 5.56 5.61 -9.79
N TRP A 81 5.68 5.39 -8.48
CA TRP A 81 4.88 4.41 -7.78
C TRP A 81 3.42 4.84 -7.64
N ASN A 82 2.53 3.94 -7.97
CA ASN A 82 1.09 3.98 -7.71
C ASN A 82 0.58 2.55 -7.52
N GLU A 83 -0.70 2.40 -7.22
CA GLU A 83 -1.29 1.08 -6.95
C GLU A 83 -1.11 0.10 -8.12
N ALA A 84 -1.39 0.53 -9.34
CA ALA A 84 -1.32 -0.34 -10.52
C ALA A 84 0.11 -0.82 -10.79
N VAL A 85 1.07 0.10 -10.78
CA VAL A 85 2.49 -0.21 -10.98
C VAL A 85 3.03 -1.10 -9.86
N PHE A 86 2.68 -0.80 -8.61
CA PHE A 86 3.07 -1.61 -7.46
C PHE A 86 2.52 -3.04 -7.55
N SER A 87 1.27 -3.21 -7.93
CA SER A 87 0.63 -4.53 -8.07
C SER A 87 1.35 -5.41 -9.09
N GLU A 88 1.79 -4.83 -10.20
CA GLU A 88 2.61 -5.55 -11.18
C GLU A 88 4.01 -5.88 -10.65
N TYR A 89 4.66 -4.90 -10.03
CA TYR A 89 6.01 -5.03 -9.52
C TYR A 89 6.12 -6.07 -8.42
N ILE A 90 5.20 -6.05 -7.45
CA ILE A 90 5.31 -6.91 -6.27
C ILE A 90 5.03 -8.39 -6.58
N LYS A 91 4.42 -8.69 -7.71
CA LYS A 91 4.25 -10.07 -8.19
C LYS A 91 5.60 -10.72 -8.50
N ASP A 92 6.50 -9.96 -9.10
CA ASP A 92 7.85 -10.39 -9.47
C ASP A 92 8.75 -9.17 -9.69
N PRO A 93 9.44 -8.71 -8.64
CA PRO A 93 10.29 -7.53 -8.74
C PRO A 93 11.35 -7.61 -9.83
N LYS A 94 11.96 -8.78 -10.02
CA LYS A 94 13.01 -8.99 -11.02
C LYS A 94 12.48 -8.94 -12.44
N ALA A 95 11.26 -9.39 -12.67
CA ALA A 95 10.63 -9.30 -13.99
C ALA A 95 10.28 -7.85 -14.34
N LYS A 96 9.79 -7.07 -13.37
CA LYS A 96 9.42 -5.67 -13.61
C LYS A 96 10.63 -4.74 -13.73
N ILE A 97 11.66 -4.97 -12.92
CA ILE A 97 12.91 -4.20 -12.94
C ILE A 97 14.08 -5.20 -13.05
N PRO A 98 14.41 -5.67 -14.25
CA PRO A 98 15.57 -6.54 -14.45
C PRO A 98 16.85 -5.85 -13.96
N GLY A 99 17.64 -6.56 -13.15
CA GLY A 99 18.84 -6.00 -12.53
C GLY A 99 18.63 -5.33 -11.16
N THR A 100 17.40 -5.36 -10.63
CA THR A 100 17.14 -4.89 -9.27
C THR A 100 17.96 -5.67 -8.24
N LYS A 101 18.41 -4.96 -7.20
CA LYS A 101 19.07 -5.59 -6.04
C LYS A 101 18.08 -6.22 -5.05
N MET A 102 16.80 -5.94 -5.18
CA MET A 102 15.77 -6.48 -4.30
C MET A 102 15.60 -7.98 -4.51
N VAL A 103 15.85 -8.74 -3.45
CA VAL A 103 15.69 -10.20 -3.44
C VAL A 103 14.38 -10.53 -2.72
N PHE A 104 13.32 -10.73 -3.49
CA PHE A 104 12.00 -11.03 -2.97
C PHE A 104 11.23 -11.87 -3.99
N ALA A 105 10.66 -12.99 -3.53
CA ALA A 105 9.96 -13.93 -4.42
C ALA A 105 8.68 -13.35 -5.03
N GLY A 106 8.09 -12.38 -4.36
CA GLY A 106 6.88 -11.72 -4.84
C GLY A 106 5.61 -12.12 -4.08
N ILE A 107 4.59 -11.33 -4.27
CA ILE A 107 3.23 -11.55 -3.78
C ILE A 107 2.34 -11.76 -5.00
N LYS A 108 1.85 -12.99 -5.19
CA LYS A 108 1.04 -13.39 -6.36
C LYS A 108 -0.44 -13.11 -6.19
N ASN A 109 -0.93 -13.06 -4.94
CA ASN A 109 -2.31 -12.76 -4.63
C ASN A 109 -2.59 -11.27 -4.79
N GLU A 110 -3.51 -10.93 -5.69
CA GLU A 110 -3.83 -9.53 -6.00
C GLU A 110 -4.49 -8.79 -4.84
N ASP A 111 -5.34 -9.46 -4.07
CA ASP A 111 -6.00 -8.87 -2.91
C ASP A 111 -4.98 -8.55 -1.80
N GLU A 112 -4.01 -9.43 -1.58
CA GLU A 112 -2.91 -9.19 -0.65
C GLU A 112 -2.06 -7.99 -1.10
N ALA A 113 -1.70 -7.92 -2.37
CA ALA A 113 -0.94 -6.80 -2.92
C ALA A 113 -1.70 -5.48 -2.78
N LYS A 114 -3.00 -5.50 -3.00
CA LYS A 114 -3.88 -4.34 -2.85
C LYS A 114 -3.97 -3.85 -1.41
N SER A 115 -4.12 -4.78 -0.47
CA SER A 115 -4.15 -4.47 0.97
C SER A 115 -2.79 -3.93 1.44
N LEU A 116 -1.70 -4.50 0.97
CA LEU A 116 -0.35 -4.01 1.26
C LEU A 116 -0.15 -2.59 0.74
N TRP A 117 -0.56 -2.30 -0.49
CA TRP A 117 -0.49 -0.94 -1.04
C TRP A 117 -1.31 0.05 -0.21
N ALA A 118 -2.53 -0.31 0.16
CA ALA A 118 -3.38 0.55 1.00
C ALA A 118 -2.69 0.90 2.33
N TYR A 119 -2.00 -0.06 2.94
CA TYR A 119 -1.22 0.18 4.15
C TYR A 119 -0.04 1.11 3.90
N LEU A 120 0.76 0.86 2.86
CA LEU A 120 1.94 1.68 2.53
C LEU A 120 1.56 3.11 2.17
N ALA A 121 0.51 3.29 1.38
CA ALA A 121 0.07 4.59 0.86
C ALA A 121 -0.43 5.57 1.92
N GLN A 122 -0.72 5.11 3.14
CA GLN A 122 -1.08 5.98 4.26
C GLN A 122 0.05 6.91 4.70
N PHE A 123 1.30 6.48 4.52
CA PHE A 123 2.45 7.18 5.08
C PHE A 123 2.95 8.25 4.12
N LYS A 124 3.00 9.47 4.60
CA LYS A 124 3.59 10.61 3.90
C LYS A 124 5.12 10.54 3.95
N ALA A 125 5.78 11.43 3.23
CA ALA A 125 7.25 11.47 3.19
C ALA A 125 7.91 11.65 4.58
N ASP A 126 7.23 12.31 5.51
CA ASP A 126 7.66 12.45 6.91
C ASP A 126 7.33 11.25 7.81
N GLY A 127 6.69 10.23 7.27
CA GLY A 127 6.28 9.03 7.98
C GLY A 127 4.96 9.14 8.75
N LYS A 128 4.30 10.27 8.69
CA LYS A 128 2.97 10.47 9.30
C LYS A 128 1.86 9.96 8.38
N LYS A 129 0.76 9.58 8.99
CA LYS A 129 -0.48 9.18 8.30
C LYS A 129 -1.39 10.38 8.07
#